data_23799799c73b0f456b5d6b650a64bc4d
#
_entry.id   23799799c73b0f456b5d6b650a64bc4d
#
_cell.length_a   1.000
_cell.length_b   1.000
_cell.length_c   1.000
_cell.angle_alpha   90.00
_cell.angle_beta   90.00
_cell.angle_gamma   90.00
#
_symmetry.space_group_name_H-M   'P 1'
#
loop_
_entity.id
_entity.type
_entity.pdbx_description
1 polymer ?
#
loop_
_entity_poly.entity_id
_entity_poly.type
_entity_poly.pdbx_seq_one_letter_code
_entity_poly.pdbx_strand_id
1 'polypeptide(L)'
;MRDRRAGRARRLATAAALLAVMPLLGGCSPEIHTWTAVATTPPPPSPTATPSPTPAPTPTPTPVPPRRTPAAVATPAPPPPATPSPAHPAPEPSAATADPPGGVTAIGDSVMLGASSALRAAIPSIEVDAVVSRQWDPGVATVQSDRGSGRLRPTLVVDLGTNGTVSAGQFDAMVRAATGTRRVVFVTVRVPRSWEASVNATLRAGVARHPGAVLADWYAASAGHPEWFGADGYHLQPAGARALAALIAGAV
;
A
#
# COMPACT_ATOMS: atom_id res chain seq x y z
N MET A 1 18.18 -72.85 1.16
CA MET A 1 19.08 -73.17 2.29
C MET A 1 19.21 -71.97 3.21
N ARG A 2 18.63 -72.10 4.44
CA ARG A 2 18.86 -71.32 5.69
C ARG A 2 18.69 -69.78 5.61
N ASP A 3 17.59 -69.17 6.01
CA ASP A 3 16.98 -69.09 7.36
C ASP A 3 17.89 -68.50 8.44
N ARG A 4 17.51 -67.33 9.00
CA ARG A 4 17.65 -66.84 10.37
C ARG A 4 17.15 -65.39 10.41
N ARG A 5 15.93 -65.05 10.79
CA ARG A 5 15.30 -64.93 12.11
C ARG A 5 16.19 -64.38 13.21
N ALA A 6 15.86 -63.16 13.71
CA ALA A 6 15.77 -62.70 15.09
C ALA A 6 15.66 -61.16 15.06
N GLY A 7 14.74 -60.44 15.61
CA GLY A 7 13.94 -60.64 16.82
C GLY A 7 14.41 -59.70 17.89
N ARG A 8 13.44 -58.96 18.49
CA ARG A 8 13.53 -58.16 19.76
C ARG A 8 13.63 -56.66 19.55
N ALA A 9 12.97 -55.82 20.32
CA ALA A 9 12.01 -55.99 21.44
C ALA A 9 11.33 -54.63 21.68
N ARG A 10 10.07 -54.67 22.00
CA ARG A 10 9.26 -53.58 22.55
C ARG A 10 9.82 -53.21 23.94
N ARG A 11 10.02 -51.94 24.23
CA ARG A 11 10.06 -51.44 25.61
C ARG A 11 8.96 -50.39 25.78
N LEU A 12 7.88 -50.83 26.40
CA LEU A 12 6.92 -50.02 27.11
C LEU A 12 7.59 -49.47 28.37
N ALA A 13 7.58 -48.15 28.54
CA ALA A 13 7.89 -47.54 29.81
C ALA A 13 6.63 -46.84 30.32
N THR A 14 5.99 -47.49 31.26
CA THR A 14 4.95 -46.94 32.15
C THR A 14 5.63 -45.98 33.12
N ALA A 15 5.14 -44.74 33.19
CA ALA A 15 5.51 -43.83 34.28
C ALA A 15 4.22 -43.45 35.02
N ALA A 16 4.27 -43.71 36.32
CA ALA A 16 3.20 -43.62 37.29
C ALA A 16 2.81 -42.17 37.60
N ALA A 17 1.51 -41.98 37.80
CA ALA A 17 0.92 -40.79 38.37
C ALA A 17 1.22 -40.71 39.89
N LEU A 18 1.77 -39.59 40.33
CA LEU A 18 1.83 -39.21 41.74
C LEU A 18 0.80 -38.09 41.95
N LEU A 19 -0.33 -38.45 42.59
CA LEU A 19 -1.26 -37.52 43.22
C LEU A 19 -0.59 -36.96 44.49
N ALA A 20 -0.33 -35.65 44.53
CA ALA A 20 -0.07 -34.94 45.78
C ALA A 20 -1.36 -34.21 46.21
N VAL A 21 -1.94 -34.73 47.27
CA VAL A 21 -3.03 -34.08 48.02
C VAL A 21 -2.40 -33.00 48.90
N MET A 22 -2.82 -31.74 48.71
CA MET A 22 -2.52 -30.65 49.64
C MET A 22 -3.75 -30.30 50.45
N PRO A 23 -3.61 -30.12 51.80
CA PRO A 23 -4.76 -29.78 52.66
C PRO A 23 -5.12 -28.28 52.54
N LEU A 24 -6.42 -28.05 52.54
CA LEU A 24 -7.06 -26.77 52.80
C LEU A 24 -6.79 -26.38 54.27
N LEU A 25 -6.14 -25.27 54.49
CA LEU A 25 -6.26 -24.51 55.73
C LEU A 25 -6.52 -23.06 55.39
N GLY A 26 -7.65 -22.58 55.88
CA GLY A 26 -8.16 -21.26 55.64
C GLY A 26 -7.40 -20.14 56.34
N GLY A 27 -7.54 -18.98 55.79
CA GLY A 27 -7.09 -17.72 56.35
C GLY A 27 -7.74 -16.60 55.55
N CYS A 28 -9.00 -16.27 55.88
CA CYS A 28 -9.62 -15.01 55.47
C CYS A 28 -8.95 -13.90 56.27
N SER A 29 -8.11 -13.12 55.66
CA SER A 29 -7.77 -11.77 56.09
C SER A 29 -8.44 -10.78 55.17
N PRO A 30 -9.29 -9.88 55.67
CA PRO A 30 -9.82 -8.79 54.83
C PRO A 30 -8.71 -7.75 54.70
N GLU A 31 -8.10 -7.67 53.55
CA GLU A 31 -7.28 -6.50 53.18
C GLU A 31 -8.21 -5.31 52.96
N ILE A 32 -8.17 -4.41 53.94
CA ILE A 32 -8.79 -3.10 53.85
C ILE A 32 -7.96 -2.29 52.81
N HIS A 33 -8.42 -2.23 51.58
CA HIS A 33 -7.87 -1.29 50.61
C HIS A 33 -8.23 0.14 51.05
N THR A 34 -7.33 0.78 51.75
CA THR A 34 -7.38 2.23 51.94
C THR A 34 -7.18 2.90 50.59
N TRP A 35 -8.26 3.42 50.02
CA TRP A 35 -8.20 4.32 48.88
C TRP A 35 -7.52 5.61 49.32
N THR A 36 -6.25 5.76 48.98
CA THR A 36 -5.58 7.05 49.06
C THR A 36 -6.21 7.94 48.00
N ALA A 37 -6.96 8.93 48.40
CA ALA A 37 -7.48 9.95 47.49
C ALA A 37 -6.30 10.65 46.84
N VAL A 38 -6.07 10.37 45.56
CA VAL A 38 -5.15 11.17 44.73
C VAL A 38 -5.81 12.54 44.60
N ALA A 39 -5.17 13.54 45.21
CA ALA A 39 -5.58 14.92 45.04
C ALA A 39 -5.52 15.27 43.55
N THR A 40 -6.69 15.45 42.95
CA THR A 40 -6.81 15.92 41.57
C THR A 40 -6.37 17.38 41.55
N THR A 41 -5.19 17.64 41.05
CA THR A 41 -4.73 18.99 40.74
C THR A 41 -5.67 19.57 39.68
N PRO A 42 -6.28 20.75 39.89
CA PRO A 42 -7.13 21.35 38.87
C PRO A 42 -6.31 21.60 37.59
N PRO A 43 -6.92 21.43 36.40
CA PRO A 43 -6.22 21.70 35.15
C PRO A 43 -5.78 23.17 35.09
N PRO A 44 -4.65 23.46 34.45
CA PRO A 44 -4.19 24.86 34.29
C PRO A 44 -5.24 25.64 33.48
N PRO A 45 -5.39 26.95 33.77
CA PRO A 45 -6.33 27.80 33.04
C PRO A 45 -6.00 27.75 31.54
N SER A 46 -7.05 27.61 30.72
CA SER A 46 -6.92 27.70 29.27
C SER A 46 -6.25 29.01 28.87
N PRO A 47 -5.31 29.00 27.91
CA PRO A 47 -4.70 30.25 27.44
C PRO A 47 -5.79 31.17 26.90
N THR A 48 -5.82 32.39 27.41
CA THR A 48 -6.70 33.48 26.94
C THR A 48 -6.41 33.67 25.45
N ALA A 49 -7.45 33.56 24.63
CA ALA A 49 -7.32 33.77 23.19
C ALA A 49 -6.73 35.17 22.92
N THR A 50 -5.57 35.18 22.30
CA THR A 50 -4.98 36.38 21.76
C THR A 50 -5.92 36.97 20.71
N PRO A 51 -6.31 38.23 20.75
CA PRO A 51 -7.19 38.81 19.75
C PRO A 51 -6.54 38.69 18.37
N SER A 52 -7.32 38.17 17.43
CA SER A 52 -6.93 38.06 16.03
C SER A 52 -6.57 39.44 15.48
N PRO A 53 -5.45 39.60 14.75
CA PRO A 53 -5.11 40.90 14.19
C PRO A 53 -6.20 41.37 13.23
N THR A 54 -6.62 42.61 13.41
CA THR A 54 -7.56 43.30 12.51
C THR A 54 -7.02 43.25 11.08
N PRO A 55 -7.81 42.82 10.08
CA PRO A 55 -7.35 42.81 8.70
C PRO A 55 -6.97 44.20 8.25
N ALA A 56 -5.79 44.34 7.66
CA ALA A 56 -5.31 45.56 7.04
C ALA A 56 -6.27 46.03 5.93
N PRO A 57 -6.49 47.32 5.74
CA PRO A 57 -7.38 47.82 4.69
C PRO A 57 -6.87 47.37 3.31
N THR A 58 -7.78 46.83 2.53
CA THR A 58 -7.55 46.44 1.14
C THR A 58 -7.09 47.65 0.34
N PRO A 59 -5.97 47.61 -0.39
CA PRO A 59 -5.54 48.73 -1.21
C PRO A 59 -6.58 49.01 -2.30
N THR A 60 -6.96 50.29 -2.41
CA THR A 60 -7.85 50.79 -3.47
C THR A 60 -7.20 50.54 -4.83
N PRO A 61 -7.90 49.94 -5.82
CA PRO A 61 -7.31 49.72 -7.11
C PRO A 61 -6.97 51.02 -7.82
N THR A 62 -5.71 51.17 -8.19
CA THR A 62 -5.24 52.27 -9.03
C THR A 62 -5.91 52.19 -10.42
N PRO A 63 -6.46 53.28 -10.98
CA PRO A 63 -7.09 53.23 -12.30
C PRO A 63 -6.06 52.85 -13.37
N VAL A 64 -6.37 51.76 -14.08
CA VAL A 64 -5.59 51.28 -15.22
C VAL A 64 -5.82 52.22 -16.41
N PRO A 65 -4.77 52.74 -17.07
CA PRO A 65 -4.94 53.57 -18.26
C PRO A 65 -5.60 52.75 -19.42
N PRO A 66 -6.37 53.37 -20.30
CA PRO A 66 -7.07 52.67 -21.35
C PRO A 66 -6.08 51.95 -22.28
N ARG A 67 -6.27 50.67 -22.42
CA ARG A 67 -5.50 49.77 -23.29
C ARG A 67 -5.73 50.20 -24.77
N ARG A 68 -4.66 50.59 -25.46
CA ARG A 68 -4.71 50.85 -26.91
C ARG A 68 -5.15 49.54 -27.59
N THR A 69 -6.21 49.64 -28.42
CA THR A 69 -6.70 48.57 -29.26
C THR A 69 -5.59 48.17 -30.25
N PRO A 70 -5.12 46.92 -30.25
CA PRO A 70 -4.22 46.44 -31.30
C PRO A 70 -4.99 46.41 -32.64
N ALA A 71 -4.33 46.83 -33.71
CA ALA A 71 -4.81 46.67 -35.05
C ALA A 71 -5.10 45.18 -35.34
N ALA A 72 -6.17 44.94 -36.10
CA ALA A 72 -6.60 43.60 -36.49
C ALA A 72 -5.43 42.82 -37.13
N VAL A 73 -4.97 41.81 -36.43
CA VAL A 73 -4.07 40.80 -36.99
C VAL A 73 -4.95 39.84 -37.77
N ALA A 74 -4.60 39.65 -39.03
CA ALA A 74 -5.28 38.73 -39.94
C ALA A 74 -5.35 37.34 -39.30
N THR A 75 -6.53 36.76 -39.23
CA THR A 75 -6.81 35.40 -38.73
C THR A 75 -6.02 34.40 -39.58
N PRO A 76 -5.14 33.58 -39.02
CA PRO A 76 -4.54 32.47 -39.75
C PRO A 76 -5.63 31.48 -40.15
N ALA A 77 -5.53 30.94 -41.36
CA ALA A 77 -6.42 29.90 -41.86
C ALA A 77 -6.41 28.68 -40.90
N PRO A 78 -7.57 28.02 -40.70
CA PRO A 78 -7.62 26.82 -39.86
C PRO A 78 -6.67 25.75 -40.42
N PRO A 79 -5.94 25.03 -39.56
CA PRO A 79 -5.13 23.90 -39.99
C PRO A 79 -6.00 22.82 -40.62
N PRO A 80 -5.49 22.06 -41.60
CA PRO A 80 -6.24 20.97 -42.22
C PRO A 80 -6.64 19.93 -41.13
N PRO A 81 -7.77 19.25 -41.29
CA PRO A 81 -8.21 18.24 -40.35
C PRO A 81 -7.12 17.19 -40.15
N ALA A 82 -6.74 16.97 -38.89
CA ALA A 82 -5.77 15.93 -38.53
C ALA A 82 -6.32 14.57 -39.00
N THR A 83 -5.57 13.90 -39.85
CA THR A 83 -5.81 12.51 -40.22
C THR A 83 -5.89 11.69 -38.92
N PRO A 84 -6.95 10.88 -38.71
CA PRO A 84 -7.03 10.05 -37.51
C PRO A 84 -5.81 9.13 -37.46
N SER A 85 -4.98 9.31 -36.43
CA SER A 85 -3.91 8.38 -36.11
C SER A 85 -4.54 7.00 -35.88
N PRO A 86 -3.97 5.91 -36.43
CA PRO A 86 -4.55 4.59 -36.21
C PRO A 86 -4.66 4.35 -34.71
N ALA A 87 -5.87 4.06 -34.24
CA ALA A 87 -6.11 3.66 -32.86
C ALA A 87 -5.18 2.48 -32.55
N HIS A 88 -4.32 2.64 -31.55
CA HIS A 88 -3.61 1.50 -30.99
C HIS A 88 -4.69 0.49 -30.54
N PRO A 89 -4.62 -0.76 -31.01
CA PRO A 89 -5.54 -1.78 -30.50
C PRO A 89 -5.38 -1.84 -28.98
N ALA A 90 -6.52 -1.84 -28.28
CA ALA A 90 -6.54 -2.12 -26.85
C ALA A 90 -5.75 -3.41 -26.63
N PRO A 91 -4.89 -3.49 -25.58
CA PRO A 91 -4.20 -4.72 -25.29
C PRO A 91 -5.25 -5.83 -25.12
N GLU A 92 -5.21 -6.80 -26.03
CA GLU A 92 -5.98 -8.03 -25.86
C GLU A 92 -5.63 -8.64 -24.51
N PRO A 93 -6.57 -9.31 -23.81
CA PRO A 93 -6.27 -9.99 -22.58
C PRO A 93 -5.16 -11.01 -22.86
N SER A 94 -3.94 -10.63 -22.48
CA SER A 94 -2.76 -11.47 -22.63
C SER A 94 -3.04 -12.82 -21.99
N ALA A 95 -2.75 -13.88 -22.71
CA ALA A 95 -2.84 -15.27 -22.24
C ALA A 95 -2.32 -15.34 -20.80
N ALA A 96 -3.04 -16.08 -19.96
CA ALA A 96 -2.71 -16.27 -18.55
C ALA A 96 -1.21 -16.46 -18.37
N THR A 97 -0.56 -15.45 -17.84
CA THR A 97 0.87 -15.48 -17.53
C THR A 97 1.05 -16.61 -16.52
N ALA A 98 1.98 -17.53 -16.78
CA ALA A 98 2.25 -18.63 -15.86
C ALA A 98 2.52 -18.08 -14.46
N ASP A 99 1.93 -18.68 -13.45
CA ASP A 99 2.09 -18.29 -12.05
C ASP A 99 3.57 -18.18 -11.69
N PRO A 100 4.04 -17.07 -11.11
CA PRO A 100 5.46 -16.90 -10.81
C PRO A 100 5.93 -17.98 -9.84
N PRO A 101 7.07 -18.63 -10.09
CA PRO A 101 7.56 -19.71 -9.24
C PRO A 101 7.75 -19.23 -7.79
N GLY A 102 7.06 -19.91 -6.85
CA GLY A 102 7.14 -19.62 -5.41
C GLY A 102 6.11 -18.62 -4.88
N GLY A 103 5.23 -18.09 -5.74
CA GLY A 103 4.12 -17.23 -5.34
C GLY A 103 4.46 -15.76 -5.16
N VAL A 104 3.42 -14.98 -4.88
CA VAL A 104 3.45 -13.51 -4.76
C VAL A 104 2.88 -13.08 -3.41
N THR A 105 3.58 -12.21 -2.69
CA THR A 105 3.02 -11.39 -1.60
C THR A 105 2.69 -10.01 -2.16
N ALA A 106 1.48 -9.52 -1.93
CA ALA A 106 1.06 -8.19 -2.34
C ALA A 106 0.64 -7.37 -1.12
N ILE A 107 1.30 -6.24 -0.92
CA ILE A 107 1.04 -5.30 0.17
C ILE A 107 0.46 -4.03 -0.42
N GLY A 108 -0.74 -3.65 0.04
CA GLY A 108 -1.43 -2.48 -0.52
C GLY A 108 -2.34 -1.75 0.44
N ASP A 109 -2.95 -0.70 -0.09
CA ASP A 109 -3.96 0.11 0.58
C ASP A 109 -5.39 -0.19 0.05
N SER A 110 -6.30 0.79 0.15
CA SER A 110 -7.69 0.62 -0.29
C SER A 110 -7.84 0.37 -1.79
N VAL A 111 -6.91 0.85 -2.62
CA VAL A 111 -6.95 0.64 -4.07
C VAL A 111 -6.69 -0.82 -4.40
N MET A 112 -5.61 -1.40 -3.85
CA MET A 112 -5.34 -2.83 -3.97
C MET A 112 -6.43 -3.69 -3.33
N LEU A 113 -6.97 -3.27 -2.18
CA LEU A 113 -8.07 -3.98 -1.52
C LEU A 113 -9.27 -4.10 -2.47
N GLY A 114 -9.64 -3.03 -3.17
CA GLY A 114 -10.70 -3.03 -4.19
C GLY A 114 -10.41 -3.94 -5.39
N ALA A 115 -9.12 -4.16 -5.70
CA ALA A 115 -8.69 -5.05 -6.77
C ALA A 115 -8.45 -6.50 -6.33
N SER A 116 -8.57 -6.84 -5.05
CA SER A 116 -8.14 -8.13 -4.48
C SER A 116 -8.73 -9.35 -5.18
N SER A 117 -10.02 -9.31 -5.53
CA SER A 117 -10.68 -10.40 -6.26
C SER A 117 -10.10 -10.60 -7.65
N ALA A 118 -9.86 -9.49 -8.38
CA ALA A 118 -9.29 -9.52 -9.72
C ALA A 118 -7.82 -9.99 -9.69
N LEU A 119 -7.05 -9.55 -8.67
CA LEU A 119 -5.68 -10.00 -8.46
C LEU A 119 -5.60 -11.51 -8.23
N ARG A 120 -6.44 -12.07 -7.36
CA ARG A 120 -6.47 -13.52 -7.12
C ARG A 120 -6.94 -14.32 -8.34
N ALA A 121 -7.78 -13.73 -9.18
CA ALA A 121 -8.19 -14.36 -10.45
C ALA A 121 -7.08 -14.34 -11.50
N ALA A 122 -6.27 -13.28 -11.55
CA ALA A 122 -5.18 -13.12 -12.52
C ALA A 122 -3.88 -13.82 -12.09
N ILE A 123 -3.64 -13.96 -10.79
CA ILE A 123 -2.43 -14.54 -10.19
C ILE A 123 -2.87 -15.51 -9.09
N PRO A 124 -3.13 -16.78 -9.37
CA PRO A 124 -3.67 -17.73 -8.40
C PRO A 124 -2.81 -17.92 -7.14
N SER A 125 -1.49 -17.75 -7.24
CA SER A 125 -0.53 -17.87 -6.12
C SER A 125 -0.36 -16.58 -5.31
N ILE A 126 -1.17 -15.52 -5.54
CA ILE A 126 -1.02 -14.25 -4.84
C ILE A 126 -1.67 -14.27 -3.45
N GLU A 127 -0.92 -13.84 -2.46
CA GLU A 127 -1.42 -13.48 -1.13
C GLU A 127 -1.54 -11.96 -1.03
N VAL A 128 -2.77 -11.46 -0.91
CA VAL A 128 -3.05 -10.02 -0.85
C VAL A 128 -3.31 -9.62 0.60
N ASP A 129 -2.43 -8.79 1.14
CA ASP A 129 -2.58 -8.07 2.41
C ASP A 129 -2.74 -6.58 2.12
N ALA A 130 -3.99 -6.15 1.99
CA ALA A 130 -4.37 -4.77 1.69
C ALA A 130 -5.33 -4.23 2.75
N VAL A 131 -5.05 -3.03 3.26
CA VAL A 131 -5.81 -2.40 4.36
C VAL A 131 -6.11 -0.96 4.00
N VAL A 132 -7.38 -0.54 4.25
CA VAL A 132 -7.81 0.84 4.03
C VAL A 132 -6.89 1.82 4.73
N SER A 133 -6.51 2.89 4.04
CA SER A 133 -5.65 3.97 4.53
C SER A 133 -4.24 3.55 4.95
N ARG A 134 -3.75 2.37 4.53
CA ARG A 134 -2.38 1.96 4.85
C ARG A 134 -1.39 2.98 4.30
N GLN A 135 -0.53 3.48 5.18
CA GLN A 135 0.58 4.34 4.86
C GLN A 135 1.82 3.52 4.48
N TRP A 136 2.85 4.17 3.94
CA TRP A 136 4.06 3.50 3.50
C TRP A 136 4.82 2.78 4.63
N ASP A 137 5.07 3.46 5.76
CA ASP A 137 5.85 2.88 6.86
C ASP A 137 5.16 1.67 7.54
N PRO A 138 3.85 1.69 7.81
CA PRO A 138 3.12 0.47 8.18
C PRO A 138 3.25 -0.66 7.16
N GLY A 139 3.28 -0.36 5.86
CA GLY A 139 3.54 -1.36 4.82
C GLY A 139 4.95 -1.96 4.92
N VAL A 140 5.97 -1.14 5.17
CA VAL A 140 7.34 -1.60 5.42
C VAL A 140 7.38 -2.55 6.63
N ALA A 141 6.71 -2.19 7.73
CA ALA A 141 6.64 -3.03 8.93
C ALA A 141 5.97 -4.38 8.65
N THR A 142 4.91 -4.40 7.83
CA THR A 142 4.25 -5.64 7.40
C THR A 142 5.23 -6.54 6.64
N VAL A 143 5.95 -6.01 5.64
CA VAL A 143 6.94 -6.78 4.86
C VAL A 143 8.06 -7.32 5.76
N GLN A 144 8.53 -6.53 6.74
CA GLN A 144 9.52 -6.99 7.73
C GLN A 144 9.00 -8.15 8.57
N SER A 145 7.75 -8.07 9.02
CA SER A 145 7.09 -9.14 9.79
C SER A 145 6.95 -10.42 8.96
N ASP A 146 6.52 -10.30 7.71
CA ASP A 146 6.37 -11.44 6.80
C ASP A 146 7.70 -12.11 6.48
N ARG A 147 8.75 -11.31 6.26
CA ARG A 147 10.10 -11.84 6.12
C ARG A 147 10.57 -12.57 7.39
N GLY A 148 10.39 -11.95 8.55
CA GLY A 148 10.82 -12.52 9.83
C GLY A 148 10.11 -13.83 10.19
N SER A 149 8.89 -14.02 9.72
CA SER A 149 8.07 -15.23 9.91
C SER A 149 8.16 -16.24 8.75
N GLY A 150 8.95 -15.96 7.72
CA GLY A 150 9.09 -16.82 6.54
C GLY A 150 7.86 -16.85 5.62
N ARG A 151 6.93 -15.90 5.75
CA ARG A 151 5.74 -15.79 4.88
C ARG A 151 5.99 -14.99 3.60
N LEU A 152 7.04 -14.16 3.57
CA LEU A 152 7.36 -13.34 2.40
C LEU A 152 7.72 -14.24 1.22
N ARG A 153 6.93 -14.13 0.15
CA ARG A 153 7.12 -14.89 -1.09
C ARG A 153 8.28 -14.32 -1.92
N PRO A 154 8.81 -15.11 -2.87
CA PRO A 154 9.91 -14.66 -3.75
C PRO A 154 9.60 -13.43 -4.60
N THR A 155 8.34 -13.14 -4.87
CA THR A 155 7.91 -11.90 -5.53
C THR A 155 7.07 -11.08 -4.56
N LEU A 156 7.42 -9.79 -4.40
CA LEU A 156 6.68 -8.81 -3.61
C LEU A 156 6.07 -7.78 -4.55
N VAL A 157 4.79 -7.48 -4.38
CA VAL A 157 4.10 -6.33 -5.00
C VAL A 157 3.81 -5.30 -3.93
N VAL A 158 4.12 -4.05 -4.21
CA VAL A 158 3.88 -2.89 -3.32
C VAL A 158 3.02 -1.88 -4.05
N ASP A 159 1.76 -1.72 -3.62
CA ASP A 159 0.79 -0.74 -4.12
C ASP A 159 0.40 0.20 -2.99
N LEU A 160 1.28 1.15 -2.71
CA LEU A 160 1.18 2.13 -1.63
C LEU A 160 1.60 3.51 -2.12
N GLY A 161 1.13 4.55 -1.42
CA GLY A 161 1.40 5.95 -1.74
C GLY A 161 0.15 6.75 -2.10
N THR A 162 -1.01 6.08 -2.21
CA THR A 162 -2.30 6.76 -2.36
C THR A 162 -2.62 7.64 -1.15
N ASN A 163 -2.19 7.23 0.04
CA ASN A 163 -2.56 7.86 1.32
C ASN A 163 -1.48 8.81 1.88
N GLY A 164 -0.52 9.25 1.09
CA GLY A 164 0.50 10.20 1.54
C GLY A 164 1.77 10.19 0.71
N THR A 165 2.70 11.06 1.08
CA THR A 165 3.99 11.20 0.42
C THR A 165 4.90 10.00 0.68
N VAL A 166 5.81 9.75 -0.25
CA VAL A 166 6.87 8.74 -0.13
C VAL A 166 8.22 9.40 -0.41
N SER A 167 9.14 9.34 0.52
CA SER A 167 10.50 9.81 0.37
C SER A 167 11.42 8.73 -0.22
N ALA A 168 12.57 9.12 -0.76
CA ALA A 168 13.59 8.16 -1.23
C ALA A 168 14.06 7.22 -0.11
N GLY A 169 14.23 7.75 1.12
CA GLY A 169 14.62 6.93 2.27
C GLY A 169 13.57 5.87 2.65
N GLN A 170 12.29 6.20 2.53
CA GLN A 170 11.18 5.26 2.74
C GLN A 170 11.14 4.20 1.63
N PHE A 171 11.35 4.58 0.37
CA PHE A 171 11.49 3.62 -0.74
C PHE A 171 12.63 2.62 -0.46
N ASP A 172 13.80 3.12 -0.10
CA ASP A 172 14.97 2.28 0.21
C ASP A 172 14.72 1.40 1.45
N ALA A 173 13.93 1.86 2.44
CA ALA A 173 13.50 1.05 3.57
C ALA A 173 12.62 -0.13 3.14
N MET A 174 11.71 0.05 2.18
CA MET A 174 10.88 -1.01 1.61
C MET A 174 11.76 -2.04 0.88
N VAL A 175 12.72 -1.60 0.08
CA VAL A 175 13.65 -2.52 -0.61
C VAL A 175 14.46 -3.34 0.41
N ARG A 176 14.95 -2.71 1.49
CA ARG A 176 15.63 -3.43 2.57
C ARG A 176 14.71 -4.43 3.29
N ALA A 177 13.45 -4.06 3.52
CA ALA A 177 12.46 -4.96 4.11
C ALA A 177 12.23 -6.19 3.23
N ALA A 178 12.28 -6.02 1.91
CA ALA A 178 12.09 -7.05 0.90
C ALA A 178 13.35 -7.92 0.65
N THR A 179 14.41 -7.77 1.44
CA THR A 179 15.62 -8.58 1.28
C THR A 179 15.28 -10.08 1.29
N GLY A 180 15.80 -10.81 0.30
CA GLY A 180 15.51 -12.24 0.10
C GLY A 180 14.46 -12.52 -0.96
N THR A 181 13.70 -11.51 -1.42
CA THR A 181 12.86 -11.66 -2.61
C THR A 181 13.70 -11.63 -3.89
N ARG A 182 13.21 -12.28 -4.93
CA ARG A 182 13.83 -12.24 -6.27
C ARG A 182 13.41 -11.01 -7.06
N ARG A 183 12.20 -10.51 -6.80
CA ARG A 183 11.59 -9.38 -7.51
C ARG A 183 10.72 -8.55 -6.57
N VAL A 184 10.79 -7.25 -6.70
CA VAL A 184 9.87 -6.31 -6.05
C VAL A 184 9.21 -5.46 -7.13
N VAL A 185 7.90 -5.56 -7.25
CA VAL A 185 7.09 -4.76 -8.18
C VAL A 185 6.50 -3.58 -7.41
N PHE A 186 6.82 -2.37 -7.82
CA PHE A 186 6.23 -1.14 -7.30
C PHE A 186 5.19 -0.62 -8.27
N VAL A 187 3.99 -0.34 -7.76
CA VAL A 187 2.87 0.19 -8.54
C VAL A 187 2.83 1.71 -8.39
N THR A 188 2.81 2.45 -9.50
CA THR A 188 2.58 3.91 -9.44
C THR A 188 1.15 4.22 -9.04
N VAL A 189 0.94 5.34 -8.36
CA VAL A 189 -0.39 5.72 -7.88
C VAL A 189 -1.10 6.66 -8.87
N ARG A 190 -2.43 6.55 -8.92
CA ARG A 190 -3.32 7.55 -9.51
C ARG A 190 -4.28 8.00 -8.42
N VAL A 191 -4.11 9.23 -7.97
CA VAL A 191 -4.91 9.83 -6.91
C VAL A 191 -4.94 11.36 -7.11
N PRO A 192 -6.10 12.01 -7.12
CA PRO A 192 -6.20 13.46 -7.34
C PRO A 192 -5.74 14.24 -6.09
N ARG A 193 -4.47 14.12 -5.74
CA ARG A 193 -3.83 14.74 -4.58
C ARG A 193 -2.51 15.40 -4.99
N SER A 194 -2.12 16.41 -4.23
CA SER A 194 -0.90 17.20 -4.51
C SER A 194 0.39 16.39 -4.47
N TRP A 195 0.41 15.23 -3.83
CA TRP A 195 1.60 14.38 -3.73
C TRP A 195 1.73 13.32 -4.82
N GLU A 196 0.72 13.10 -5.68
CA GLU A 196 0.74 12.09 -6.74
C GLU A 196 2.02 12.14 -7.58
N ALA A 197 2.32 13.31 -8.13
CA ALA A 197 3.49 13.48 -8.99
C ALA A 197 4.81 13.18 -8.26
N SER A 198 4.95 13.62 -7.01
CA SER A 198 6.16 13.40 -6.21
C SER A 198 6.32 11.93 -5.81
N VAL A 199 5.24 11.25 -5.44
CA VAL A 199 5.25 9.81 -5.15
C VAL A 199 5.68 9.03 -6.38
N ASN A 200 5.05 9.28 -7.53
CA ASN A 200 5.40 8.58 -8.77
C ASN A 200 6.84 8.85 -9.23
N ALA A 201 7.33 10.07 -9.03
CA ALA A 201 8.74 10.40 -9.29
C ALA A 201 9.69 9.61 -8.36
N THR A 202 9.36 9.51 -7.07
CA THR A 202 10.13 8.72 -6.10
C THR A 202 10.17 7.24 -6.47
N LEU A 203 9.02 6.66 -6.85
CA LEU A 203 8.94 5.25 -7.26
C LEU A 203 9.78 4.97 -8.50
N ARG A 204 9.66 5.80 -9.56
CA ARG A 204 10.46 5.65 -10.79
C ARG A 204 11.96 5.78 -10.51
N ALA A 205 12.37 6.81 -9.76
CA ALA A 205 13.77 7.00 -9.39
C ALA A 205 14.30 5.86 -8.50
N GLY A 206 13.46 5.35 -7.59
CA GLY A 206 13.78 4.23 -6.73
C GLY A 206 14.04 2.95 -7.54
N VAL A 207 13.11 2.58 -8.40
CA VAL A 207 13.25 1.41 -9.29
C VAL A 207 14.50 1.51 -10.15
N ALA A 208 14.81 2.68 -10.72
CA ALA A 208 16.01 2.88 -11.52
C ALA A 208 17.32 2.64 -10.76
N ARG A 209 17.32 2.79 -9.42
CA ARG A 209 18.52 2.60 -8.57
C ARG A 209 18.68 1.18 -8.02
N HIS A 210 17.63 0.37 -8.03
CA HIS A 210 17.62 -0.93 -7.36
C HIS A 210 17.44 -2.08 -8.36
N PRO A 211 18.51 -2.83 -8.72
CA PRO A 211 18.39 -4.04 -9.53
C PRO A 211 17.42 -5.04 -8.88
N GLY A 212 16.50 -5.59 -9.67
CA GLY A 212 15.43 -6.48 -9.18
C GLY A 212 14.15 -5.77 -8.78
N ALA A 213 14.14 -4.43 -8.71
CA ALA A 213 12.91 -3.65 -8.63
C ALA A 213 12.33 -3.43 -10.03
N VAL A 214 11.00 -3.53 -10.15
CA VAL A 214 10.24 -3.38 -11.39
C VAL A 214 9.12 -2.37 -11.15
N LEU A 215 8.78 -1.56 -12.15
CA LEU A 215 7.69 -0.62 -12.08
C LEU A 215 6.48 -1.16 -12.86
N ALA A 216 5.34 -1.27 -12.19
CA ALA A 216 4.03 -1.40 -12.82
C ALA A 216 3.42 0.01 -12.92
N ASP A 217 3.48 0.63 -14.09
CA ASP A 217 3.08 2.03 -14.25
C ASP A 217 1.57 2.18 -14.39
N TRP A 218 0.85 2.06 -13.28
CA TRP A 218 -0.60 2.24 -13.21
C TRP A 218 -1.02 3.65 -13.58
N TYR A 219 -0.23 4.66 -13.24
CA TYR A 219 -0.50 6.03 -13.62
C TYR A 219 -0.59 6.19 -15.14
N ALA A 220 0.34 5.63 -15.87
CA ALA A 220 0.32 5.66 -17.34
C ALA A 220 -0.76 4.73 -17.91
N ALA A 221 -0.88 3.51 -17.40
CA ALA A 221 -1.84 2.53 -17.90
C ALA A 221 -3.30 2.96 -17.74
N SER A 222 -3.62 3.73 -16.69
CA SER A 222 -4.96 4.24 -16.42
C SER A 222 -5.26 5.60 -17.06
N ALA A 223 -4.30 6.17 -17.81
CA ALA A 223 -4.51 7.44 -18.51
C ALA A 223 -5.61 7.30 -19.58
N GLY A 224 -6.56 8.23 -19.58
CA GLY A 224 -7.68 8.21 -20.53
C GLY A 224 -8.83 7.26 -20.16
N HIS A 225 -8.79 6.62 -18.98
CA HIS A 225 -9.80 5.68 -18.52
C HIS A 225 -10.54 6.15 -17.26
N PRO A 226 -11.27 7.28 -17.31
CA PRO A 226 -12.01 7.78 -16.15
C PRO A 226 -13.08 6.77 -15.67
N GLU A 227 -13.62 5.94 -16.56
CA GLU A 227 -14.60 4.90 -16.26
C GLU A 227 -14.04 3.75 -15.40
N TRP A 228 -12.74 3.67 -15.22
CA TRP A 228 -12.12 2.68 -14.34
C TRP A 228 -12.18 3.07 -12.87
N PHE A 229 -12.57 4.31 -12.58
CA PHE A 229 -12.56 4.88 -11.23
C PHE A 229 -13.97 5.25 -10.76
N GLY A 230 -14.16 5.26 -9.45
CA GLY A 230 -15.32 5.85 -8.81
C GLY A 230 -15.34 7.37 -8.93
N ALA A 231 -16.36 7.99 -8.37
CA ALA A 231 -16.53 9.45 -8.39
C ALA A 231 -15.37 10.23 -7.74
N ASP A 232 -14.60 9.58 -6.88
CA ASP A 232 -13.42 10.14 -6.21
C ASP A 232 -12.16 10.15 -7.07
N GLY A 233 -12.18 9.48 -8.22
CA GLY A 233 -11.13 9.46 -9.22
C GLY A 233 -9.94 8.53 -8.92
N TYR A 234 -10.03 7.65 -7.90
CA TYR A 234 -8.94 6.73 -7.57
C TYR A 234 -9.38 5.35 -7.04
N HIS A 235 -10.50 5.21 -6.36
CA HIS A 235 -11.03 3.88 -6.04
C HIS A 235 -11.57 3.20 -7.30
N LEU A 236 -11.29 1.90 -7.43
CA LEU A 236 -11.48 1.20 -8.68
C LEU A 236 -12.91 0.71 -8.89
N GLN A 237 -13.43 0.92 -10.08
CA GLN A 237 -14.57 0.18 -10.62
C GLN A 237 -14.12 -1.23 -11.06
N PRO A 238 -15.04 -2.17 -11.29
CA PRO A 238 -14.67 -3.54 -11.68
C PRO A 238 -13.77 -3.63 -12.93
N ALA A 239 -13.91 -2.72 -13.88
CA ALA A 239 -13.05 -2.67 -15.07
C ALA A 239 -11.63 -2.22 -14.71
N GLY A 240 -11.49 -1.18 -13.89
CA GLY A 240 -10.21 -0.70 -13.38
C GLY A 240 -9.49 -1.76 -12.52
N ALA A 241 -10.24 -2.47 -11.66
CA ALA A 241 -9.67 -3.55 -10.86
C ALA A 241 -9.08 -4.67 -11.73
N ARG A 242 -9.75 -5.05 -12.81
CA ARG A 242 -9.21 -6.04 -13.76
C ARG A 242 -7.99 -5.50 -14.52
N ALA A 243 -8.02 -4.24 -14.93
CA ALA A 243 -6.89 -3.62 -15.62
C ALA A 243 -5.65 -3.54 -14.72
N LEU A 244 -5.81 -3.12 -13.45
CA LEU A 244 -4.72 -3.13 -12.47
C LEU A 244 -4.17 -4.54 -12.24
N ALA A 245 -5.06 -5.53 -12.09
CA ALA A 245 -4.65 -6.92 -11.90
C ALA A 245 -3.87 -7.46 -13.10
N ALA A 246 -4.30 -7.16 -14.34
CA ALA A 246 -3.59 -7.55 -15.56
C ALA A 246 -2.21 -6.88 -15.66
N LEU A 247 -2.11 -5.59 -15.31
CA LEU A 247 -0.84 -4.86 -15.28
C LEU A 247 0.15 -5.50 -14.27
N ILE A 248 -0.32 -5.83 -13.07
CA ILE A 248 0.51 -6.48 -12.04
C ILE A 248 0.89 -7.88 -12.48
N ALA A 249 -0.02 -8.66 -13.04
CA ALA A 249 0.26 -10.02 -13.54
C ALA A 249 1.36 -10.03 -14.63
N GLY A 250 1.41 -9.01 -15.47
CA GLY A 250 2.48 -8.85 -16.47
C GLY A 250 3.84 -8.44 -15.89
N ALA A 251 3.91 -8.02 -14.61
CA ALA A 251 5.11 -7.52 -13.95
C ALA A 251 5.74 -8.50 -12.95
N VAL A 252 5.00 -9.55 -12.50
CA VAL A 252 5.45 -10.53 -11.49
C VAL A 252 6.24 -11.72 -12.05
#